data_60311d0289724344ec6747c8c24d4cf4
#
_entry.id   60311d0289724344ec6747c8c24d4cf4
#
_cell.length_a   1.000
_cell.length_b   1.000
_cell.length_c   1.000
_cell.angle_alpha   90.00
_cell.angle_beta   90.00
_cell.angle_gamma   90.00
#
_symmetry.space_group_name_H-M   'P 1'
#
loop_
_entity.id
_entity.type
_entity.pdbx_description
1 polymer ?
#
loop_
_entity_poly.entity_id
_entity_poly.type
_entity_poly.pdbx_seq_one_letter_code
_entity_poly.pdbx_strand_id
1 'polypeptide(L)'
;MIKRRMLSFLMAFVLMAATGTAVYAAENAEGQVNEETADQGYQDDLREAKEVLTLLYGSVPFEGTGNVSRAEFVKKLTEVTKTAANPPETYYFEDVPAFDENAANIYTAAELGWISGGTVFEPTREILQNEALKILLSVMGYGPMAEAQDGFPAGYRKIAASIDMTEDIGTDGDTVSADDATLLVFRALTAPIPKQTIYGEKQRFETGYEDLLSILYNVRHEKGRVTATPYNVLHGSEPENLTEIMEIDGTKYDSTLASWDLLGAGVRAYIRDEGETAARDRVVYLRDLTERRRIDLSDVIDKNGNAVQYWDESGTKKRRISLAADCSFLLNGRKVTENIDSLFVPGCGEIVFAKSERSSEIDTVYINRYSYITVGRTDYVNETVSDRNSYEYLLDFSDALYCIDAEGSASDYKNLSAGECFRVIKSNDSQLIVLKKVSEKVEGVITRIAD
;
A
#
# COMPACT_ATOMS: atom_id res chain seq x y z
N MET A 1 -17.98 -22.16 -31.06
CA MET A 1 -17.88 -21.74 -29.65
C MET A 1 -16.62 -22.28 -28.95
N ILE A 2 -16.29 -23.58 -29.07
CA ILE A 2 -15.15 -24.21 -28.35
C ILE A 2 -13.77 -23.69 -28.79
N LYS A 3 -13.58 -23.28 -30.05
CA LYS A 3 -12.26 -22.81 -30.57
C LYS A 3 -11.91 -21.35 -30.20
N ARG A 4 -12.87 -20.51 -29.85
CA ARG A 4 -12.61 -19.13 -29.35
C ARG A 4 -12.10 -19.13 -27.90
N ARG A 5 -12.50 -20.12 -27.10
CA ARG A 5 -12.08 -20.25 -25.69
C ARG A 5 -10.65 -20.75 -25.51
N MET A 6 -10.11 -21.50 -26.48
CA MET A 6 -8.71 -21.95 -26.44
C MET A 6 -7.69 -20.82 -26.67
N LEU A 7 -8.09 -19.72 -27.32
CA LEU A 7 -7.18 -18.60 -27.53
C LEU A 7 -7.08 -17.69 -26.28
N SER A 8 -8.16 -17.60 -25.48
CA SER A 8 -8.14 -16.93 -24.18
C SER A 8 -7.25 -17.66 -23.16
N PHE A 9 -7.11 -18.97 -23.27
CA PHE A 9 -6.32 -19.80 -22.35
C PHE A 9 -4.81 -19.59 -22.49
N LEU A 10 -4.33 -19.16 -23.67
CA LEU A 10 -2.89 -18.90 -23.88
C LEU A 10 -2.48 -17.50 -23.45
N MET A 11 -3.42 -16.52 -23.38
CA MET A 11 -3.14 -15.16 -22.92
C MET A 11 -3.09 -15.01 -21.40
N ALA A 12 -3.77 -15.88 -20.65
CA ALA A 12 -3.83 -15.80 -19.19
C ALA A 12 -2.51 -16.24 -18.49
N PHE A 13 -1.65 -16.99 -19.18
CA PHE A 13 -0.46 -17.59 -18.55
C PHE A 13 0.79 -16.69 -18.54
N VAL A 14 0.82 -15.58 -19.27
CA VAL A 14 1.99 -14.71 -19.37
C VAL A 14 1.85 -13.41 -18.54
N LEU A 15 0.67 -13.09 -18.03
CA LEU A 15 0.44 -11.88 -17.21
C LEU A 15 0.75 -12.04 -15.71
N MET A 16 1.30 -13.17 -15.28
CA MET A 16 1.58 -13.45 -13.85
C MET A 16 2.92 -12.93 -13.32
N ALA A 17 3.66 -12.15 -14.07
CA ALA A 17 5.03 -11.78 -13.68
C ALA A 17 5.25 -10.33 -13.21
N ALA A 18 4.23 -9.49 -13.08
CA ALA A 18 4.46 -8.08 -12.76
C ALA A 18 3.45 -7.36 -11.85
N THR A 19 2.45 -8.05 -11.31
CA THR A 19 1.60 -7.44 -10.26
C THR A 19 1.18 -8.51 -9.28
N GLY A 20 1.51 -8.34 -7.98
CA GLY A 20 1.13 -9.24 -6.90
C GLY A 20 -0.40 -9.39 -6.81
N THR A 21 -0.93 -10.43 -7.44
CA THR A 21 -2.33 -10.82 -7.28
C THR A 21 -2.39 -12.04 -6.39
N ALA A 22 -2.81 -11.84 -5.14
CA ALA A 22 -3.24 -12.93 -4.29
C ALA A 22 -4.48 -13.59 -4.92
N VAL A 23 -4.34 -14.84 -5.37
CA VAL A 23 -5.46 -15.66 -5.81
C VAL A 23 -6.06 -16.32 -4.59
N TYR A 24 -7.23 -15.88 -4.15
CA TYR A 24 -8.01 -16.59 -3.13
C TYR A 24 -8.81 -17.72 -3.77
N ALA A 25 -8.42 -18.96 -3.46
CA ALA A 25 -9.28 -20.11 -3.59
C ALA A 25 -10.09 -20.26 -2.29
N ALA A 26 -11.33 -19.85 -2.28
CA ALA A 26 -12.25 -20.12 -1.18
C ALA A 26 -12.97 -21.44 -1.43
N GLU A 27 -12.57 -22.49 -0.72
CA GLU A 27 -13.47 -23.51 -0.15
C GLU A 27 -12.71 -24.45 0.80
N ASN A 28 -13.15 -24.41 2.06
CA ASN A 28 -12.98 -25.45 3.09
C ASN A 28 -11.55 -25.89 3.46
N ALA A 29 -10.95 -25.20 4.42
CA ALA A 29 -10.10 -25.82 5.43
C ALA A 29 -10.05 -24.92 6.66
N GLU A 30 -10.79 -25.25 7.69
CA GLU A 30 -10.44 -24.88 9.06
C GLU A 30 -9.03 -25.41 9.35
N GLY A 31 -8.08 -24.53 9.67
CA GLY A 31 -6.87 -24.88 10.37
C GLY A 31 -5.54 -24.94 9.62
N GLN A 32 -5.38 -24.35 8.43
CA GLN A 32 -4.05 -24.04 7.88
C GLN A 32 -4.00 -22.57 7.47
N VAL A 33 -3.37 -21.75 8.32
CA VAL A 33 -2.75 -20.50 7.85
C VAL A 33 -1.70 -20.96 6.84
N ASN A 34 -1.92 -20.73 5.56
CA ASN A 34 -0.95 -21.08 4.53
C ASN A 34 0.31 -20.25 4.78
N GLU A 35 1.47 -20.89 4.90
CA GLU A 35 2.77 -20.22 5.03
C GLU A 35 2.97 -19.17 3.93
N GLU A 36 2.45 -19.38 2.72
CA GLU A 36 2.47 -18.42 1.62
C GLU A 36 1.72 -17.10 1.91
N THR A 37 0.63 -17.13 2.69
CA THR A 37 -0.13 -15.90 3.01
C THR A 37 0.52 -15.09 4.13
N ALA A 38 1.15 -15.76 5.10
CA ALA A 38 1.91 -15.11 6.16
C ALA A 38 3.18 -14.44 5.59
N ASP A 39 3.88 -15.13 4.68
CA ASP A 39 5.05 -14.57 4.00
C ASP A 39 4.67 -13.33 3.16
N GLN A 40 3.53 -13.35 2.47
CA GLN A 40 3.06 -12.19 1.70
C GLN A 40 2.74 -10.98 2.61
N GLY A 41 2.11 -11.20 3.76
CA GLY A 41 1.82 -10.15 4.75
C GLY A 41 3.09 -9.48 5.25
N TYR A 42 4.07 -10.29 5.66
CA TYR A 42 5.39 -9.82 6.08
C TYR A 42 6.09 -9.00 4.97
N GLN A 43 6.10 -9.48 3.73
CA GLN A 43 6.74 -8.79 2.61
C GLN A 43 6.07 -7.44 2.30
N ASP A 44 4.75 -7.37 2.42
CA ASP A 44 4.01 -6.14 2.21
C ASP A 44 4.28 -5.11 3.31
N ASP A 45 4.35 -5.54 4.58
CA ASP A 45 4.70 -4.68 5.71
C ASP A 45 6.15 -4.21 5.64
N LEU A 46 7.07 -5.09 5.24
CA LEU A 46 8.47 -4.76 5.07
C LEU A 46 8.67 -3.74 3.93
N ARG A 47 7.94 -3.89 2.82
CA ARG A 47 7.97 -2.93 1.72
C ARG A 47 7.49 -1.56 2.18
N GLU A 48 6.35 -1.49 2.88
CA GLU A 48 5.84 -0.24 3.47
C GLU A 48 6.88 0.40 4.39
N ALA A 49 7.48 -0.38 5.30
CA ALA A 49 8.51 0.08 6.22
C ALA A 49 9.71 0.69 5.48
N LYS A 50 10.24 -0.02 4.47
CA LYS A 50 11.39 0.44 3.68
C LYS A 50 11.06 1.71 2.90
N GLU A 51 9.90 1.80 2.27
CA GLU A 51 9.49 2.96 1.47
C GLU A 51 9.24 4.19 2.36
N VAL A 52 8.52 4.04 3.46
CA VAL A 52 8.26 5.15 4.39
C VAL A 52 9.55 5.62 5.06
N LEU A 53 10.41 4.72 5.55
CA LEU A 53 11.68 5.10 6.15
C LEU A 53 12.61 5.78 5.13
N THR A 54 12.67 5.29 3.90
CA THR A 54 13.43 5.96 2.83
C THR A 54 12.92 7.38 2.59
N LEU A 55 11.61 7.58 2.59
CA LEU A 55 11.00 8.89 2.39
C LEU A 55 11.29 9.87 3.55
N LEU A 56 11.29 9.38 4.79
CA LEU A 56 11.37 10.22 5.99
C LEU A 56 12.78 10.36 6.55
N TYR A 57 13.55 9.28 6.55
CA TYR A 57 14.91 9.23 7.06
C TYR A 57 15.97 9.42 5.96
N GLY A 58 15.61 9.14 4.68
CA GLY A 58 16.48 9.29 3.52
C GLY A 58 17.11 8.00 3.01
N SER A 59 17.00 6.90 3.75
CA SER A 59 17.45 5.56 3.35
C SER A 59 16.76 4.48 4.17
N VAL A 60 16.93 3.22 3.77
CA VAL A 60 16.61 2.08 4.63
C VAL A 60 17.66 2.02 5.75
N PRO A 61 17.26 1.97 7.03
CA PRO A 61 18.23 2.01 8.15
C PRO A 61 19.23 0.85 8.14
N PHE A 62 18.74 -0.37 7.85
CA PHE A 62 19.56 -1.57 7.82
C PHE A 62 19.54 -2.16 6.41
N GLU A 63 20.71 -2.13 5.75
CA GLU A 63 20.87 -2.63 4.40
C GLU A 63 21.48 -4.04 4.39
N GLY A 64 21.14 -4.83 3.38
CA GLY A 64 21.68 -6.18 3.18
C GLY A 64 20.76 -7.28 3.73
N THR A 65 21.28 -8.51 3.75
CA THR A 65 20.56 -9.74 4.12
C THR A 65 21.11 -10.42 5.38
N GLY A 66 22.10 -9.81 6.04
CA GLY A 66 22.74 -10.34 7.23
C GLY A 66 22.04 -9.96 8.53
N ASN A 67 22.54 -10.52 9.64
CA ASN A 67 22.12 -10.13 10.97
C ASN A 67 22.79 -8.81 11.40
N VAL A 68 22.08 -8.05 12.21
CA VAL A 68 22.49 -6.73 12.67
C VAL A 68 23.31 -6.84 13.96
N SER A 69 24.43 -6.14 14.05
CA SER A 69 25.21 -6.07 15.29
C SER A 69 24.56 -5.11 16.31
N ARG A 70 24.89 -5.31 17.59
CA ARG A 70 24.38 -4.44 18.67
C ARG A 70 24.78 -2.98 18.47
N ALA A 71 26.02 -2.71 18.05
CA ALA A 71 26.47 -1.36 17.80
C ALA A 71 25.76 -0.71 16.62
N GLU A 72 25.58 -1.45 15.54
CA GLU A 72 24.86 -0.98 14.36
C GLU A 72 23.38 -0.66 14.70
N PHE A 73 22.70 -1.55 15.43
CA PHE A 73 21.32 -1.35 15.84
C PHE A 73 21.15 -0.06 16.65
N VAL A 74 21.99 0.15 17.65
CA VAL A 74 21.96 1.35 18.49
C VAL A 74 22.28 2.61 17.69
N LYS A 75 23.30 2.57 16.84
CA LYS A 75 23.66 3.68 15.95
C LYS A 75 22.51 4.08 15.06
N LYS A 76 21.93 3.11 14.34
CA LYS A 76 20.80 3.38 13.43
C LYS A 76 19.58 3.89 14.17
N LEU A 77 19.30 3.37 15.35
CA LEU A 77 18.19 3.85 16.17
C LEU A 77 18.41 5.30 16.64
N THR A 78 19.62 5.70 17.06
CA THR A 78 19.90 7.10 17.41
C THR A 78 19.73 8.03 16.21
N GLU A 79 20.14 7.58 15.00
CA GLU A 79 19.98 8.33 13.76
C GLU A 79 18.49 8.49 13.41
N VAL A 80 17.72 7.39 13.38
CA VAL A 80 16.27 7.40 13.03
C VAL A 80 15.45 8.20 14.05
N THR A 81 15.80 8.14 15.34
CA THR A 81 15.13 8.93 16.37
C THR A 81 15.60 10.37 16.46
N LYS A 82 16.50 10.79 15.56
CA LYS A 82 17.12 12.14 15.56
C LYS A 82 17.77 12.51 16.88
N THR A 83 18.23 11.49 17.63
CA THR A 83 18.89 11.68 18.92
C THR A 83 20.34 12.07 18.68
N ALA A 84 20.75 13.21 19.26
CA ALA A 84 22.13 13.68 19.14
C ALA A 84 23.05 12.73 19.90
N ALA A 85 23.97 12.09 19.18
CA ALA A 85 24.99 11.25 19.77
C ALA A 85 26.18 12.11 20.24
N ASN A 86 26.40 12.16 21.55
CA ASN A 86 27.45 12.95 22.16
C ASN A 86 28.56 12.04 22.78
N PRO A 87 29.84 12.42 22.70
CA PRO A 87 30.88 11.73 23.46
C PRO A 87 30.55 11.79 24.95
N PRO A 88 30.69 10.68 25.71
CA PRO A 88 30.42 10.67 27.13
C PRO A 88 31.50 11.40 27.91
N GLU A 89 31.21 11.82 29.13
CA GLU A 89 32.23 12.35 30.05
C GLU A 89 33.21 11.27 30.51
N THR A 90 32.70 10.01 30.62
CA THR A 90 33.50 8.86 31.08
C THR A 90 33.19 7.62 30.24
N TYR A 91 34.23 6.98 29.75
CA TYR A 91 34.17 5.71 29.02
C TYR A 91 34.31 4.54 30.01
N TYR A 92 33.22 3.81 30.24
CA TYR A 92 33.16 2.74 31.24
C TYR A 92 32.95 1.34 30.66
N PHE A 93 32.63 1.22 29.38
CA PHE A 93 32.65 -0.09 28.71
C PHE A 93 34.06 -0.43 28.29
N GLU A 94 34.57 -1.57 28.78
CA GLU A 94 35.96 -2.02 28.51
C GLU A 94 36.22 -2.29 27.02
N ASP A 95 35.16 -2.67 26.29
CA ASP A 95 35.15 -3.03 24.87
C ASP A 95 34.66 -1.92 23.93
N VAL A 96 34.36 -0.72 24.45
CA VAL A 96 33.96 0.46 23.66
C VAL A 96 34.86 1.64 24.02
N PRO A 97 36.10 1.67 23.50
CA PRO A 97 37.03 2.75 23.78
C PRO A 97 36.62 4.06 23.05
N ALA A 98 37.22 5.17 23.45
CA ALA A 98 36.95 6.50 22.93
C ALA A 98 37.12 6.67 21.39
N PHE A 99 37.91 5.81 20.79
CA PHE A 99 38.16 5.80 19.34
C PHE A 99 37.23 4.88 18.54
N ASP A 100 36.34 4.14 19.20
CA ASP A 100 35.31 3.36 18.52
C ASP A 100 34.32 4.30 17.82
N GLU A 101 34.07 4.05 16.55
CA GLU A 101 33.20 4.91 15.72
C GLU A 101 31.75 4.98 16.21
N ASN A 102 31.29 3.98 16.97
CA ASN A 102 29.96 3.91 17.52
C ASN A 102 29.90 4.34 19.00
N ALA A 103 31.01 4.72 19.61
CA ALA A 103 31.09 5.05 21.02
C ALA A 103 30.04 6.11 21.42
N ALA A 104 29.98 7.22 20.69
CA ALA A 104 29.03 8.29 20.99
C ALA A 104 27.55 7.79 21.01
N ASN A 105 27.16 6.96 20.06
CA ASN A 105 25.82 6.39 19.99
C ASN A 105 25.53 5.43 21.14
N ILE A 106 26.49 4.53 21.44
CA ILE A 106 26.35 3.52 22.50
C ILE A 106 26.26 4.19 23.88
N TYR A 107 27.13 5.15 24.16
CA TYR A 107 27.09 5.86 25.44
C TYR A 107 25.85 6.75 25.57
N THR A 108 25.40 7.42 24.51
CA THR A 108 24.14 8.17 24.51
C THR A 108 22.97 7.24 24.82
N ALA A 109 22.89 6.07 24.20
CA ALA A 109 21.84 5.10 24.47
C ALA A 109 21.88 4.59 25.93
N ALA A 110 23.08 4.45 26.52
CA ALA A 110 23.23 4.07 27.92
C ALA A 110 22.79 5.19 28.88
N GLU A 111 23.16 6.44 28.60
CA GLU A 111 22.74 7.61 29.39
C GLU A 111 21.23 7.84 29.35
N LEU A 112 20.59 7.56 28.20
CA LEU A 112 19.14 7.63 28.03
C LEU A 112 18.42 6.42 28.61
N GLY A 113 19.14 5.41 29.10
CA GLY A 113 18.57 4.20 29.69
C GLY A 113 17.97 3.22 28.66
N TRP A 114 18.30 3.37 27.39
CA TRP A 114 17.86 2.43 26.34
C TRP A 114 18.56 1.08 26.47
N ILE A 115 19.83 1.11 26.86
CA ILE A 115 20.62 -0.09 27.18
C ILE A 115 21.03 -0.09 28.63
N SER A 116 21.20 -1.30 29.20
CA SER A 116 21.71 -1.43 30.58
C SER A 116 23.16 -1.06 30.67
N GLY A 117 23.54 -0.38 31.75
CA GLY A 117 24.95 -0.19 32.09
C GLY A 117 25.62 -1.54 32.42
N GLY A 118 26.92 -1.60 32.25
CA GLY A 118 27.71 -2.78 32.49
C GLY A 118 29.21 -2.46 32.25
N THR A 119 30.08 -3.46 32.37
CA THR A 119 31.48 -3.31 32.03
C THR A 119 31.80 -3.65 30.57
N VAL A 120 30.91 -4.40 29.91
CA VAL A 120 31.07 -4.88 28.53
C VAL A 120 29.78 -4.63 27.78
N PHE A 121 29.88 -4.16 26.54
CA PHE A 121 28.71 -3.90 25.66
C PHE A 121 28.55 -4.94 24.53
N GLU A 122 29.65 -5.55 24.07
CA GLU A 122 29.74 -6.49 22.96
C GLU A 122 29.28 -5.88 21.61
N PRO A 123 29.95 -4.81 21.10
CA PRO A 123 29.48 -4.01 19.96
C PRO A 123 29.32 -4.81 18.67
N THR A 124 30.15 -5.79 18.42
CA THR A 124 30.16 -6.61 17.20
C THR A 124 29.30 -7.87 17.27
N ARG A 125 28.75 -8.20 18.45
CA ARG A 125 27.87 -9.33 18.61
C ARG A 125 26.52 -9.03 17.92
N GLU A 126 25.96 -10.02 17.23
CA GLU A 126 24.62 -9.92 16.67
C GLU A 126 23.58 -9.66 17.77
N ILE A 127 22.66 -8.74 17.53
CA ILE A 127 21.62 -8.40 18.50
C ILE A 127 20.54 -9.48 18.51
N LEU A 128 20.11 -9.86 19.71
CA LEU A 128 18.98 -10.78 19.88
C LEU A 128 17.66 -10.02 19.87
N GLN A 129 16.58 -10.68 19.44
CA GLN A 129 15.25 -10.07 19.37
C GLN A 129 14.81 -9.46 20.70
N ASN A 130 15.00 -10.16 21.80
CA ASN A 130 14.68 -9.64 23.15
C ASN A 130 15.43 -8.35 23.50
N GLU A 131 16.70 -8.24 23.07
CA GLU A 131 17.51 -7.06 23.30
C GLU A 131 17.04 -5.89 22.44
N ALA A 132 16.75 -6.14 21.16
CA ALA A 132 16.18 -5.15 20.27
C ALA A 132 14.83 -4.62 20.79
N LEU A 133 13.93 -5.49 21.22
CA LEU A 133 12.65 -5.12 21.83
C LEU A 133 12.82 -4.28 23.09
N LYS A 134 13.78 -4.65 23.98
CA LYS A 134 14.08 -3.86 25.16
C LYS A 134 14.50 -2.44 24.80
N ILE A 135 15.42 -2.30 23.85
CA ILE A 135 15.91 -1.01 23.40
C ILE A 135 14.77 -0.18 22.81
N LEU A 136 14.00 -0.73 21.87
CA LEU A 136 12.89 -0.03 21.22
C LEU A 136 11.81 0.41 22.20
N LEU A 137 11.36 -0.48 23.08
CA LEU A 137 10.36 -0.15 24.10
C LEU A 137 10.87 0.87 25.12
N SER A 138 12.17 0.89 25.41
CA SER A 138 12.78 1.94 26.24
C SER A 138 12.74 3.29 25.54
N VAL A 139 13.06 3.34 24.25
CA VAL A 139 12.94 4.55 23.40
C VAL A 139 11.51 5.07 23.37
N MET A 140 10.52 4.18 23.23
CA MET A 140 9.10 4.53 23.21
C MET A 140 8.56 4.97 24.59
N GLY A 141 9.32 4.74 25.67
CA GLY A 141 8.89 5.06 27.04
C GLY A 141 8.14 3.93 27.77
N TYR A 142 8.09 2.73 27.22
CA TYR A 142 7.45 1.56 27.85
C TYR A 142 8.32 0.85 28.91
N GLY A 143 9.58 1.22 29.06
CA GLY A 143 10.50 0.58 29.99
C GLY A 143 9.92 0.37 31.42
N PRO A 144 9.39 1.42 32.09
CA PRO A 144 8.81 1.29 33.42
C PRO A 144 7.61 0.32 33.48
N MET A 145 6.79 0.27 32.44
CA MET A 145 5.66 -0.67 32.36
C MET A 145 6.14 -2.11 32.20
N ALA A 146 7.14 -2.35 31.37
CA ALA A 146 7.72 -3.66 31.13
C ALA A 146 8.41 -4.21 32.41
N GLU A 147 9.15 -3.37 33.11
CA GLU A 147 9.78 -3.75 34.39
C GLU A 147 8.74 -4.08 35.47
N ALA A 148 7.61 -3.34 35.52
CA ALA A 148 6.53 -3.61 36.47
C ALA A 148 5.74 -4.88 36.14
N GLN A 149 5.82 -5.40 34.93
CA GLN A 149 5.04 -6.57 34.46
C GLN A 149 5.84 -7.88 34.43
N ASP A 150 6.97 -8.04 34.90
CA ASP A 150 7.83 -9.24 34.99
C ASP A 150 9.27 -8.95 34.50
N GLY A 151 9.56 -7.70 34.15
CA GLY A 151 10.91 -7.29 33.76
C GLY A 151 11.41 -7.93 32.48
N PHE A 152 12.71 -7.89 32.31
CA PHE A 152 13.38 -8.46 31.12
C PHE A 152 13.58 -9.97 31.24
N PRO A 153 13.30 -10.76 30.18
CA PRO A 153 12.72 -10.35 28.88
C PRO A 153 11.19 -10.39 28.83
N ALA A 154 10.52 -11.02 29.82
CA ALA A 154 9.10 -11.40 29.75
C ALA A 154 8.16 -10.18 29.68
N GLY A 155 8.39 -9.16 30.49
CA GLY A 155 7.58 -7.93 30.49
C GLY A 155 7.68 -7.17 29.17
N TYR A 156 8.88 -7.08 28.62
CA TYR A 156 9.09 -6.42 27.33
C TYR A 156 8.38 -7.14 26.19
N ARG A 157 8.41 -8.47 26.18
CA ARG A 157 7.68 -9.28 25.16
C ARG A 157 6.17 -9.09 25.24
N LYS A 158 5.61 -9.06 26.47
CA LYS A 158 4.17 -8.85 26.67
C LYS A 158 3.74 -7.49 26.15
N ILE A 159 4.50 -6.44 26.42
CA ILE A 159 4.24 -5.10 25.90
C ILE A 159 4.34 -5.11 24.37
N ALA A 160 5.44 -5.63 23.80
CA ALA A 160 5.64 -5.67 22.36
C ALA A 160 4.49 -6.38 21.62
N ALA A 161 4.03 -7.52 22.16
CA ALA A 161 2.88 -8.25 21.62
C ALA A 161 1.56 -7.46 21.74
N SER A 162 1.38 -6.70 22.83
CA SER A 162 0.15 -5.91 23.03
C SER A 162 0.00 -4.69 22.13
N ILE A 163 1.07 -4.30 21.46
CA ILE A 163 1.13 -3.19 20.49
C ILE A 163 1.58 -3.66 19.09
N ASP A 164 1.40 -4.93 18.79
CA ASP A 164 1.62 -5.58 17.49
C ASP A 164 3.04 -5.42 16.90
N MET A 165 4.07 -5.30 17.77
CA MET A 165 5.45 -5.13 17.29
C MET A 165 6.10 -6.42 16.77
N THR A 166 5.64 -7.59 17.19
CA THR A 166 6.31 -8.88 16.96
C THR A 166 5.59 -9.81 16.00
N GLU A 167 4.52 -9.36 15.36
CA GLU A 167 3.78 -10.14 14.38
C GLU A 167 4.72 -10.54 13.23
N ASP A 168 4.75 -11.82 12.87
CA ASP A 168 5.54 -12.40 11.79
C ASP A 168 7.08 -12.20 11.89
N ILE A 169 7.59 -11.76 13.03
CA ILE A 169 9.03 -11.66 13.30
C ILE A 169 9.46 -12.82 14.16
N GLY A 170 10.68 -13.34 13.91
CA GLY A 170 11.27 -14.51 14.56
C GLY A 170 11.08 -14.62 16.07
N THR A 171 11.48 -15.74 16.65
CA THR A 171 11.19 -16.06 18.04
C THR A 171 12.26 -15.53 19.01
N ASP A 172 11.94 -15.60 20.29
CA ASP A 172 12.83 -15.21 21.40
C ASP A 172 14.18 -15.91 21.35
N GLY A 173 15.24 -15.11 21.41
CA GLY A 173 16.60 -15.59 21.40
C GLY A 173 17.23 -15.76 20.02
N ASP A 174 16.46 -15.55 18.96
CA ASP A 174 17.00 -15.48 17.61
C ASP A 174 17.72 -14.15 17.38
N THR A 175 18.68 -14.17 16.49
CA THR A 175 19.37 -12.97 16.02
C THR A 175 18.46 -12.20 15.04
N VAL A 176 18.56 -10.88 15.03
CA VAL A 176 17.71 -10.01 14.22
C VAL A 176 18.36 -9.76 12.86
N SER A 177 17.63 -10.09 11.78
CA SER A 177 18.05 -9.77 10.42
C SER A 177 17.92 -8.27 10.12
N ALA A 178 18.56 -7.78 9.05
CA ALA A 178 18.40 -6.39 8.60
C ALA A 178 16.96 -6.03 8.27
N ASP A 179 16.21 -6.96 7.66
CA ASP A 179 14.81 -6.78 7.34
C ASP A 179 13.94 -6.72 8.60
N ASP A 180 14.14 -7.64 9.56
CA ASP A 180 13.41 -7.62 10.83
C ASP A 180 13.74 -6.38 11.65
N ALA A 181 15.01 -5.95 11.67
CA ALA A 181 15.43 -4.73 12.35
C ALA A 181 14.74 -3.49 11.76
N THR A 182 14.63 -3.43 10.42
CA THR A 182 13.94 -2.36 9.72
C THR A 182 12.46 -2.34 10.09
N LEU A 183 11.79 -3.50 10.07
CA LEU A 183 10.38 -3.64 10.42
C LEU A 183 10.11 -3.32 11.90
N LEU A 184 10.97 -3.80 12.81
CA LEU A 184 10.87 -3.49 14.24
C LEU A 184 11.00 -1.99 14.54
N VAL A 185 11.98 -1.32 13.91
CA VAL A 185 12.15 0.14 14.05
C VAL A 185 10.97 0.88 13.47
N PHE A 186 10.47 0.48 12.31
CA PHE A 186 9.28 1.09 11.72
C PHE A 186 8.05 0.94 12.60
N ARG A 187 7.80 -0.26 13.14
CA ARG A 187 6.69 -0.53 14.08
C ARG A 187 6.84 0.27 15.36
N ALA A 188 8.06 0.45 15.88
CA ALA A 188 8.31 1.30 17.04
C ALA A 188 8.02 2.79 16.76
N LEU A 189 8.23 3.27 15.54
CA LEU A 189 7.88 4.63 15.15
C LEU A 189 6.38 4.84 15.02
N THR A 190 5.64 3.84 14.56
CA THR A 190 4.20 3.93 14.24
C THR A 190 3.30 3.43 15.37
N ALA A 191 3.81 2.68 16.33
CA ALA A 191 3.02 2.24 17.48
C ALA A 191 2.79 3.39 18.47
N PRO A 192 1.61 3.42 19.15
CA PRO A 192 1.31 4.46 20.12
C PRO A 192 2.29 4.43 21.30
N ILE A 193 2.73 5.60 21.75
CA ILE A 193 3.57 5.72 22.96
C ILE A 193 2.70 5.77 24.22
N PRO A 194 3.23 5.34 25.39
CA PRO A 194 2.48 5.34 26.65
C PRO A 194 2.31 6.78 27.16
N LYS A 195 1.11 7.07 27.69
CA LYS A 195 0.83 8.32 28.39
C LYS A 195 0.75 8.05 29.90
N GLN A 196 1.59 8.70 30.67
CA GLN A 196 1.50 8.62 32.13
C GLN A 196 0.33 9.47 32.62
N THR A 197 -0.62 8.83 33.33
CA THR A 197 -1.84 9.49 33.83
C THR A 197 -1.81 9.75 35.34
N ILE A 198 -1.00 8.99 36.09
CA ILE A 198 -0.80 9.18 37.53
C ILE A 198 0.70 9.22 37.80
N TYR A 199 1.12 10.25 38.57
CA TYR A 199 2.50 10.51 38.97
C TYR A 199 2.68 10.19 40.45
N GLY A 200 3.88 9.74 40.84
CA GLY A 200 4.23 9.44 42.24
C GLY A 200 4.37 7.95 42.51
N GLU A 201 4.12 7.51 43.74
CA GLU A 201 4.34 6.12 44.20
C GLU A 201 3.53 5.05 43.46
N LYS A 202 2.37 5.43 42.87
CA LYS A 202 1.53 4.55 42.05
C LYS A 202 1.43 5.14 40.64
N GLN A 203 2.46 4.85 39.83
CA GLN A 203 2.45 5.24 38.46
C GLN A 203 1.37 4.45 37.68
N ARG A 204 0.59 5.17 36.87
CA ARG A 204 -0.36 4.56 35.93
C ARG A 204 -0.09 5.08 34.54
N PHE A 205 -0.06 4.17 33.60
CA PHE A 205 0.13 4.46 32.20
C PHE A 205 -1.11 3.99 31.42
N GLU A 206 -1.45 4.72 30.38
CA GLU A 206 -2.47 4.38 29.41
C GLU A 206 -1.83 4.48 28.01
N THR A 207 -2.38 3.76 27.03
CA THR A 207 -1.95 3.91 25.64
C THR A 207 -2.28 5.32 25.16
N GLY A 208 -1.29 6.04 24.67
CA GLY A 208 -1.47 7.37 24.09
C GLY A 208 -2.09 7.33 22.70
N TYR A 209 -2.29 8.51 22.13
CA TYR A 209 -2.72 8.69 20.71
C TYR A 209 -1.58 9.12 19.81
N GLU A 210 -0.45 9.52 20.40
CA GLU A 210 0.74 9.96 19.70
C GLU A 210 1.68 8.78 19.47
N ASP A 211 2.47 8.86 18.41
CA ASP A 211 3.54 7.95 18.06
C ASP A 211 4.84 8.71 17.81
N LEU A 212 5.96 7.99 17.71
CA LEU A 212 7.25 8.63 17.44
C LEU A 212 7.34 9.20 16.01
N LEU A 213 6.56 8.68 15.07
CA LEU A 213 6.51 9.17 13.71
C LEU A 213 5.97 10.60 13.66
N SER A 214 4.86 10.85 14.34
CA SER A 214 4.27 12.19 14.45
C SER A 214 5.18 13.18 15.16
N ILE A 215 5.81 12.76 16.26
CA ILE A 215 6.67 13.61 17.07
C ILE A 215 7.97 13.99 16.33
N LEU A 216 8.62 13.02 15.68
CA LEU A 216 9.95 13.20 15.10
C LEU A 216 9.91 13.71 13.65
N TYR A 217 8.85 13.38 12.91
CA TYR A 217 8.79 13.62 11.46
C TYR A 217 7.61 14.50 11.03
N ASN A 218 6.73 14.90 11.96
CA ASN A 218 5.49 15.62 11.68
C ASN A 218 4.60 14.85 10.68
N VAL A 219 4.62 13.51 10.76
CA VAL A 219 3.83 12.63 9.91
C VAL A 219 2.99 11.73 10.79
N ARG A 220 1.67 11.81 10.64
CA ARG A 220 0.72 10.86 11.23
C ARG A 220 0.32 9.82 10.19
N HIS A 221 -0.16 8.69 10.64
CA HIS A 221 -0.74 7.69 9.75
C HIS A 221 -2.19 7.38 10.15
N GLU A 222 -3.02 7.13 9.16
CA GLU A 222 -4.42 6.78 9.38
C GLU A 222 -4.92 5.82 8.32
N LYS A 223 -5.90 5.00 8.67
CA LYS A 223 -6.63 4.15 7.73
C LYS A 223 -7.92 4.83 7.34
N GLY A 224 -8.21 4.89 6.06
CA GLY A 224 -9.40 5.53 5.54
C GLY A 224 -9.83 4.98 4.19
N ARG A 225 -10.94 5.49 3.67
CA ARG A 225 -11.43 5.20 2.33
C ARG A 225 -11.23 6.42 1.44
N VAL A 226 -10.67 6.22 0.25
CA VAL A 226 -10.56 7.29 -0.74
C VAL A 226 -11.96 7.61 -1.27
N THR A 227 -12.45 8.81 -0.97
CA THR A 227 -13.79 9.29 -1.35
C THR A 227 -13.79 10.22 -2.54
N ALA A 228 -12.64 10.86 -2.83
CA ALA A 228 -12.42 11.60 -4.07
C ALA A 228 -10.95 11.57 -4.50
N THR A 229 -10.74 11.61 -5.80
CA THR A 229 -9.45 11.83 -6.45
C THR A 229 -9.56 13.05 -7.37
N PRO A 230 -8.48 13.58 -7.96
CA PRO A 230 -8.57 14.63 -8.98
C PRO A 230 -9.44 14.25 -10.18
N TYR A 231 -9.69 12.96 -10.38
CA TYR A 231 -10.32 12.41 -11.57
C TYR A 231 -11.79 12.04 -11.36
N ASN A 232 -12.19 11.70 -10.12
CA ASN A 232 -13.51 11.14 -9.83
C ASN A 232 -13.88 11.24 -8.35
N VAL A 233 -15.18 11.10 -8.04
CA VAL A 233 -15.73 11.19 -6.67
C VAL A 233 -16.72 10.08 -6.38
N LEU A 234 -16.80 9.61 -5.12
CA LEU A 234 -17.83 8.67 -4.65
C LEU A 234 -19.13 9.37 -4.28
N HIS A 235 -19.05 10.60 -3.75
CA HIS A 235 -20.20 11.35 -3.26
C HIS A 235 -20.05 12.82 -3.63
N GLY A 236 -21.18 13.47 -3.95
CA GLY A 236 -21.20 14.91 -4.22
C GLY A 236 -21.11 15.27 -5.70
N SER A 237 -20.71 16.50 -5.96
CA SER A 237 -20.53 17.05 -7.29
C SER A 237 -19.26 16.51 -7.94
N GLU A 238 -19.17 16.67 -9.28
CA GLU A 238 -17.97 16.42 -10.08
C GLU A 238 -16.69 16.87 -9.38
N PRO A 239 -15.56 16.19 -9.61
CA PRO A 239 -14.30 16.60 -9.01
C PRO A 239 -14.04 18.08 -9.35
N GLU A 240 -13.83 18.87 -8.33
CA GLU A 240 -13.25 20.19 -8.56
C GLU A 240 -11.96 19.94 -9.34
N ASN A 241 -11.72 20.67 -10.43
CA ASN A 241 -10.52 20.56 -11.28
C ASN A 241 -9.22 20.90 -10.53
N LEU A 242 -8.99 20.25 -9.42
CA LEU A 242 -7.86 20.47 -8.54
C LEU A 242 -6.89 19.30 -8.77
N THR A 243 -5.97 19.52 -9.68
CA THR A 243 -4.77 18.68 -9.76
C THR A 243 -4.14 18.56 -8.37
N GLU A 244 -3.81 17.33 -7.97
CA GLU A 244 -3.11 17.05 -6.70
C GLU A 244 -3.95 17.10 -5.41
N ILE A 245 -5.27 16.89 -5.47
CA ILE A 245 -6.09 16.73 -4.27
C ILE A 245 -6.67 15.33 -4.19
N MET A 246 -6.55 14.72 -3.01
CA MET A 246 -7.20 13.46 -2.63
C MET A 246 -8.11 13.72 -1.42
N GLU A 247 -9.24 13.04 -1.38
CA GLU A 247 -10.11 13.05 -0.20
C GLU A 247 -10.16 11.64 0.41
N ILE A 248 -9.88 11.57 1.70
CA ILE A 248 -9.96 10.33 2.49
C ILE A 248 -11.00 10.56 3.59
N ASP A 249 -12.04 9.75 3.63
CA ASP A 249 -13.15 9.85 4.59
C ASP A 249 -13.73 11.29 4.69
N GLY A 250 -13.82 12.03 3.58
CA GLY A 250 -14.34 13.39 3.53
C GLY A 250 -13.32 14.50 3.88
N THR A 251 -12.11 14.16 4.26
CA THR A 251 -11.04 15.14 4.51
C THR A 251 -10.14 15.27 3.28
N LYS A 252 -9.93 16.51 2.84
CA LYS A 252 -9.12 16.81 1.65
C LYS A 252 -7.65 17.01 2.02
N TYR A 253 -6.78 16.35 1.27
CA TYR A 253 -5.32 16.41 1.40
C TYR A 253 -4.69 16.77 0.07
N ASP A 254 -3.55 17.47 0.10
CA ASP A 254 -2.69 17.58 -1.08
C ASP A 254 -1.99 16.25 -1.33
N SER A 255 -1.99 15.76 -2.58
CA SER A 255 -1.39 14.48 -2.93
C SER A 255 -1.07 14.36 -4.41
N THR A 256 0.18 14.00 -4.72
CA THR A 256 0.60 13.59 -6.08
C THR A 256 0.42 12.09 -6.31
N LEU A 257 -0.02 11.34 -5.28
CA LEU A 257 -0.16 9.88 -5.32
C LEU A 257 -1.57 9.43 -5.75
N ALA A 258 -2.48 10.39 -5.92
CA ALA A 258 -3.85 10.09 -6.29
C ALA A 258 -3.93 9.54 -7.72
N SER A 259 -4.50 8.35 -7.89
CA SER A 259 -4.85 7.80 -9.19
C SER A 259 -6.36 7.54 -9.27
N TRP A 260 -6.89 7.45 -10.48
CA TRP A 260 -8.33 7.31 -10.73
C TRP A 260 -8.93 5.99 -10.18
N ASP A 261 -8.13 4.93 -10.12
CA ASP A 261 -8.50 3.59 -9.66
C ASP A 261 -8.41 3.41 -8.14
N LEU A 262 -7.92 4.42 -7.42
CA LEU A 262 -7.97 4.46 -5.96
C LEU A 262 -9.34 4.89 -5.41
N LEU A 263 -10.23 5.43 -6.24
CA LEU A 263 -11.55 5.84 -5.74
C LEU A 263 -12.30 4.65 -5.13
N GLY A 264 -12.68 4.76 -3.86
CA GLY A 264 -13.34 3.70 -3.11
C GLY A 264 -12.38 2.71 -2.44
N ALA A 265 -11.09 2.81 -2.67
CA ALA A 265 -10.09 1.97 -2.04
C ALA A 265 -9.98 2.24 -0.53
N GLY A 266 -9.78 1.18 0.25
CA GLY A 266 -9.31 1.27 1.63
C GLY A 266 -7.80 1.46 1.62
N VAL A 267 -7.31 2.48 2.32
CA VAL A 267 -5.90 2.85 2.30
C VAL A 267 -5.36 3.10 3.71
N ARG A 268 -4.04 2.91 3.87
CA ARG A 268 -3.27 3.50 4.97
C ARG A 268 -2.48 4.67 4.39
N ALA A 269 -2.80 5.88 4.86
CA ALA A 269 -2.17 7.11 4.40
C ALA A 269 -1.21 7.64 5.46
N TYR A 270 -0.05 8.09 5.02
CA TYR A 270 0.93 8.81 5.83
C TYR A 270 0.84 10.27 5.45
N ILE A 271 0.48 11.10 6.42
CA ILE A 271 0.06 12.47 6.21
C ILE A 271 1.00 13.39 6.96
N ARG A 272 1.71 14.23 6.21
CA ARG A 272 2.58 15.27 6.77
C ARG A 272 1.76 16.47 7.14
N ASP A 273 1.94 16.93 8.37
CA ASP A 273 1.44 18.23 8.82
C ASP A 273 2.30 19.33 8.19
N GLU A 274 1.68 20.15 7.32
CA GLU A 274 2.33 21.27 6.62
C GLU A 274 2.21 22.58 7.43
N GLY A 275 1.63 22.55 8.62
CA GLY A 275 1.49 23.67 9.54
C GLY A 275 0.35 24.63 9.24
N GLU A 276 0.12 25.58 10.14
CA GLU A 276 -1.04 26.49 10.14
C GLU A 276 -1.14 27.38 8.88
N THR A 277 -0.06 27.59 8.15
CA THR A 277 -0.05 28.43 6.94
C THR A 277 -0.39 27.66 5.68
N ALA A 278 -0.36 26.34 5.70
CA ALA A 278 -0.74 25.50 4.58
C ALA A 278 -2.27 25.40 4.46
N ALA A 279 -2.77 25.32 3.24
CA ALA A 279 -4.21 25.13 3.00
C ALA A 279 -4.67 23.74 3.43
N ARG A 280 -3.79 22.73 3.34
CA ARG A 280 -4.04 21.33 3.66
C ARG A 280 -2.75 20.63 4.06
N ASP A 281 -2.90 19.54 4.81
CA ASP A 281 -1.84 18.57 5.02
C ASP A 281 -1.63 17.76 3.73
N ARG A 282 -0.48 17.08 3.64
CA ARG A 282 -0.05 16.37 2.46
C ARG A 282 0.04 14.86 2.69
N VAL A 283 -0.58 14.07 1.83
CA VAL A 283 -0.32 12.61 1.77
C VAL A 283 1.04 12.39 1.12
N VAL A 284 1.99 11.87 1.88
CA VAL A 284 3.37 11.62 1.42
C VAL A 284 3.61 10.17 1.04
N TYR A 285 2.84 9.24 1.59
CA TYR A 285 2.85 7.83 1.22
C TYR A 285 1.45 7.23 1.38
N LEU A 286 1.14 6.25 0.55
CA LEU A 286 -0.15 5.58 0.55
C LEU A 286 0.04 4.09 0.30
N ARG A 287 -0.46 3.25 1.22
CA ARG A 287 -0.62 1.80 1.00
C ARG A 287 -2.07 1.49 0.70
N ASP A 288 -2.31 0.84 -0.41
CA ASP A 288 -3.62 0.29 -0.74
C ASP A 288 -3.84 -1.02 0.05
N LEU A 289 -4.89 -1.04 0.86
CA LEU A 289 -5.27 -2.16 1.72
C LEU A 289 -6.48 -2.93 1.16
N THR A 290 -6.89 -2.63 -0.07
CA THR A 290 -8.09 -3.17 -0.66
C THR A 290 -7.85 -4.55 -1.24
N GLU A 291 -8.59 -5.55 -0.78
CA GLU A 291 -8.64 -6.85 -1.45
C GLU A 291 -9.39 -6.72 -2.76
N ARG A 292 -8.78 -7.14 -3.87
CA ARG A 292 -9.37 -7.04 -5.21
C ARG A 292 -9.47 -8.40 -5.89
N ARG A 293 -10.62 -8.67 -6.47
CA ARG A 293 -10.84 -9.82 -7.34
C ARG A 293 -11.25 -9.35 -8.72
N ARG A 294 -10.51 -9.75 -9.75
CA ARG A 294 -10.77 -9.40 -11.14
C ARG A 294 -11.44 -10.54 -11.87
N ILE A 295 -12.40 -10.22 -12.73
CA ILE A 295 -13.11 -11.15 -13.61
C ILE A 295 -13.21 -10.47 -14.98
N ASP A 296 -13.03 -11.25 -16.05
CA ASP A 296 -13.32 -10.74 -17.38
C ASP A 296 -14.82 -10.44 -17.51
N LEU A 297 -15.17 -9.31 -18.08
CA LEU A 297 -16.56 -8.91 -18.28
C LEU A 297 -17.32 -9.91 -19.19
N SER A 298 -16.61 -10.64 -20.05
CA SER A 298 -17.19 -11.71 -20.87
C SER A 298 -17.66 -12.91 -20.07
N ASP A 299 -17.15 -13.11 -18.86
CA ASP A 299 -17.50 -14.24 -18.00
C ASP A 299 -18.68 -13.94 -17.06
N VAL A 300 -19.14 -12.70 -17.03
CA VAL A 300 -20.31 -12.31 -16.25
C VAL A 300 -21.56 -12.93 -16.82
N ILE A 301 -22.41 -13.47 -15.95
CA ILE A 301 -23.70 -14.04 -16.31
C ILE A 301 -24.80 -13.03 -16.06
N ASP A 302 -24.96 -12.62 -14.81
CA ASP A 302 -25.94 -11.63 -14.39
C ASP A 302 -25.60 -11.07 -12.99
N LYS A 303 -26.35 -10.01 -12.61
CA LYS A 303 -26.45 -9.53 -11.24
C LYS A 303 -27.89 -9.72 -10.77
N ASN A 304 -28.08 -10.39 -9.64
CA ASN A 304 -29.39 -10.63 -9.05
C ASN A 304 -29.38 -10.23 -7.57
N GLY A 305 -30.12 -9.18 -7.23
CA GLY A 305 -30.08 -8.59 -5.90
C GLY A 305 -28.66 -8.13 -5.54
N ASN A 306 -28.19 -8.55 -4.38
CA ASN A 306 -26.83 -8.23 -3.90
C ASN A 306 -25.80 -9.31 -4.30
N ALA A 307 -25.94 -9.94 -5.44
CA ALA A 307 -24.98 -10.92 -5.89
C ALA A 307 -24.74 -10.87 -7.39
N VAL A 308 -23.51 -11.14 -7.78
CA VAL A 308 -23.06 -11.28 -9.17
C VAL A 308 -22.74 -12.73 -9.45
N GLN A 309 -23.29 -13.28 -10.53
CA GLN A 309 -22.99 -14.62 -11.04
C GLN A 309 -22.04 -14.51 -12.23
N TYR A 310 -21.06 -15.40 -12.29
CA TYR A 310 -20.06 -15.44 -13.34
C TYR A 310 -19.53 -16.85 -13.57
N TRP A 311 -18.87 -17.10 -14.70
CA TRP A 311 -18.20 -18.34 -14.99
C TRP A 311 -16.79 -18.31 -14.37
N ASP A 312 -16.34 -19.43 -13.81
CA ASP A 312 -14.95 -19.55 -13.37
C ASP A 312 -13.98 -19.52 -14.56
N GLU A 313 -12.69 -19.43 -14.29
CA GLU A 313 -11.64 -19.35 -15.31
C GLU A 313 -11.67 -20.53 -16.31
N SER A 314 -12.18 -21.69 -15.90
CA SER A 314 -12.38 -22.84 -16.79
C SER A 314 -13.61 -22.70 -17.70
N GLY A 315 -14.48 -21.72 -17.43
CA GLY A 315 -15.75 -21.51 -18.10
C GLY A 315 -16.75 -22.64 -17.90
N THR A 316 -16.58 -23.48 -16.87
CA THR A 316 -17.39 -24.68 -16.64
C THR A 316 -18.28 -24.60 -15.42
N LYS A 317 -17.86 -23.86 -14.39
CA LYS A 317 -18.61 -23.74 -13.13
C LYS A 317 -19.10 -22.32 -12.94
N LYS A 318 -20.36 -22.18 -12.50
CA LYS A 318 -20.91 -20.92 -12.06
C LYS A 318 -20.40 -20.59 -10.66
N ARG A 319 -19.98 -19.37 -10.48
CA ARG A 319 -19.56 -18.81 -9.20
C ARG A 319 -20.45 -17.65 -8.84
N ARG A 320 -20.45 -17.26 -7.57
CA ARG A 320 -21.24 -16.16 -7.04
C ARG A 320 -20.38 -15.32 -6.10
N ILE A 321 -20.51 -14.01 -6.21
CA ILE A 321 -19.93 -13.03 -5.28
C ILE A 321 -21.07 -12.25 -4.64
N SER A 322 -21.06 -12.12 -3.31
CA SER A 322 -22.00 -11.28 -2.56
C SER A 322 -21.45 -9.85 -2.45
N LEU A 323 -22.34 -8.90 -2.55
CA LEU A 323 -22.06 -7.47 -2.46
C LEU A 323 -22.70 -6.90 -1.21
N ALA A 324 -22.04 -5.94 -0.56
CA ALA A 324 -22.60 -5.17 0.54
C ALA A 324 -23.86 -4.43 0.10
N ALA A 325 -24.78 -4.18 1.04
CA ALA A 325 -26.05 -3.51 0.73
C ALA A 325 -25.87 -2.08 0.21
N ASP A 326 -24.79 -1.41 0.63
CA ASP A 326 -24.38 -0.05 0.27
C ASP A 326 -23.21 -0.02 -0.74
N CYS A 327 -23.03 -1.12 -1.48
CA CYS A 327 -21.96 -1.26 -2.46
C CYS A 327 -21.97 -0.12 -3.49
N SER A 328 -20.82 0.47 -3.73
CA SER A 328 -20.61 1.52 -4.74
C SER A 328 -20.25 0.91 -6.09
N PHE A 329 -20.87 1.39 -7.17
CA PHE A 329 -20.61 0.94 -8.53
C PHE A 329 -19.96 2.05 -9.35
N LEU A 330 -18.88 1.73 -10.02
CA LEU A 330 -18.11 2.65 -10.85
C LEU A 330 -18.02 2.09 -12.28
N LEU A 331 -18.49 2.84 -13.26
CA LEU A 331 -18.34 2.52 -14.67
C LEU A 331 -17.29 3.47 -15.28
N ASN A 332 -16.19 2.90 -15.76
CA ASN A 332 -15.11 3.67 -16.36
C ASN A 332 -14.70 4.89 -15.49
N GLY A 333 -14.53 4.64 -14.18
CA GLY A 333 -14.13 5.65 -13.22
C GLY A 333 -15.22 6.63 -12.75
N ARG A 334 -16.47 6.48 -13.20
CA ARG A 334 -17.60 7.32 -12.78
C ARG A 334 -18.60 6.53 -11.94
N LYS A 335 -19.07 7.10 -10.84
CA LYS A 335 -20.09 6.48 -10.01
C LYS A 335 -21.42 6.37 -10.77
N VAL A 336 -22.06 5.20 -10.65
CA VAL A 336 -23.37 4.91 -11.21
C VAL A 336 -24.32 4.57 -10.07
N THR A 337 -25.50 5.19 -10.06
CA THR A 337 -26.53 4.99 -9.04
C THR A 337 -27.82 4.43 -9.60
N GLU A 338 -28.00 4.45 -10.93
CA GLU A 338 -29.20 4.01 -11.61
C GLU A 338 -28.90 2.89 -12.61
N ASN A 339 -29.89 2.03 -12.86
CA ASN A 339 -29.79 0.95 -13.84
C ASN A 339 -28.57 0.04 -13.67
N ILE A 340 -28.15 -0.19 -12.44
CA ILE A 340 -26.92 -0.91 -12.09
C ILE A 340 -26.89 -2.31 -12.71
N ASP A 341 -28.03 -3.02 -12.73
CA ASP A 341 -28.09 -4.38 -13.29
C ASP A 341 -27.73 -4.43 -14.77
N SER A 342 -27.97 -3.34 -15.51
CA SER A 342 -27.59 -3.23 -16.93
C SER A 342 -26.09 -3.15 -17.18
N LEU A 343 -25.30 -2.91 -16.14
CA LEU A 343 -23.84 -2.87 -16.24
C LEU A 343 -23.22 -4.28 -16.29
N PHE A 344 -23.96 -5.28 -15.79
CA PHE A 344 -23.50 -6.66 -15.67
C PHE A 344 -23.88 -7.51 -16.89
N VAL A 345 -23.56 -7.01 -18.06
CA VAL A 345 -23.75 -7.75 -19.33
C VAL A 345 -22.38 -8.10 -19.92
N PRO A 346 -22.25 -9.33 -20.48
CA PRO A 346 -21.01 -9.74 -21.12
C PRO A 346 -20.51 -8.73 -22.15
N GLY A 347 -19.22 -8.51 -22.21
CA GLY A 347 -18.60 -7.54 -23.12
C GLY A 347 -17.09 -7.53 -23.07
N CYS A 348 -16.49 -6.57 -23.73
CA CYS A 348 -15.05 -6.33 -23.66
C CYS A 348 -14.74 -5.45 -22.45
N GLY A 349 -13.98 -5.98 -21.49
CA GLY A 349 -13.66 -5.27 -20.27
C GLY A 349 -13.39 -6.20 -19.11
N GLU A 350 -13.31 -5.62 -17.92
CA GLU A 350 -13.15 -6.35 -16.66
C GLU A 350 -14.12 -5.82 -15.60
N ILE A 351 -14.43 -6.65 -14.63
CA ILE A 351 -15.02 -6.24 -13.37
C ILE A 351 -14.00 -6.50 -12.27
N VAL A 352 -13.77 -5.49 -11.43
CA VAL A 352 -12.96 -5.60 -10.22
C VAL A 352 -13.87 -5.46 -9.02
N PHE A 353 -14.00 -6.54 -8.26
CA PHE A 353 -14.67 -6.56 -6.97
C PHE A 353 -13.65 -6.17 -5.90
N ALA A 354 -13.96 -5.15 -5.15
CA ALA A 354 -13.09 -4.61 -4.12
C ALA A 354 -13.76 -4.69 -2.75
N LYS A 355 -12.98 -5.11 -1.77
CA LYS A 355 -13.37 -5.17 -0.36
C LYS A 355 -12.37 -4.36 0.46
N SER A 356 -12.84 -3.29 1.08
CA SER A 356 -12.02 -2.52 2.03
C SER A 356 -11.91 -3.24 3.36
N GLU A 357 -10.87 -2.94 4.16
CA GLU A 357 -10.72 -3.51 5.52
C GLU A 357 -11.94 -3.26 6.44
N ARG A 358 -12.73 -2.22 6.15
CA ARG A 358 -13.93 -1.86 6.94
C ARG A 358 -15.14 -2.69 6.62
N SER A 359 -15.11 -3.51 5.59
CA SER A 359 -16.23 -4.33 5.14
C SER A 359 -15.91 -5.81 5.20
N SER A 360 -16.89 -6.62 5.57
CA SER A 360 -16.82 -8.08 5.45
C SER A 360 -17.23 -8.58 4.05
N GLU A 361 -17.83 -7.72 3.24
CA GLU A 361 -18.33 -8.00 1.89
C GLU A 361 -17.74 -7.03 0.88
N ILE A 362 -17.92 -7.30 -0.41
CA ILE A 362 -17.55 -6.40 -1.50
C ILE A 362 -18.33 -5.09 -1.37
N ASP A 363 -17.63 -3.99 -1.17
CA ASP A 363 -18.20 -2.65 -0.96
C ASP A 363 -17.99 -1.70 -2.14
N THR A 364 -17.15 -2.08 -3.11
CA THR A 364 -16.93 -1.32 -4.35
C THR A 364 -16.79 -2.27 -5.53
N VAL A 365 -17.44 -1.95 -6.63
CA VAL A 365 -17.33 -2.69 -7.90
C VAL A 365 -16.94 -1.72 -9.00
N TYR A 366 -15.79 -1.97 -9.62
CA TYR A 366 -15.33 -1.24 -10.78
C TYR A 366 -15.68 -2.04 -12.04
N ILE A 367 -16.35 -1.41 -12.98
CA ILE A 367 -16.70 -1.99 -14.26
C ILE A 367 -15.95 -1.18 -15.32
N ASN A 368 -14.88 -1.76 -15.86
CA ASN A 368 -14.03 -1.13 -16.84
C ASN A 368 -14.35 -1.73 -18.22
N ARG A 369 -15.09 -0.99 -19.05
CA ARG A 369 -15.36 -1.35 -20.43
C ARG A 369 -14.26 -0.80 -21.31
N TYR A 370 -13.70 -1.67 -22.14
CA TYR A 370 -12.59 -1.33 -23.01
C TYR A 370 -13.03 -1.11 -24.44
N SER A 371 -12.48 -0.08 -25.07
CA SER A 371 -12.27 -0.02 -26.50
C SER A 371 -10.78 -0.17 -26.80
N TYR A 372 -10.46 -0.46 -28.06
CA TYR A 372 -9.09 -0.56 -28.52
C TYR A 372 -8.89 0.42 -29.65
N ILE A 373 -7.73 1.05 -29.69
CA ILE A 373 -7.32 1.92 -30.78
C ILE A 373 -5.92 1.52 -31.25
N THR A 374 -5.75 1.40 -32.56
CA THR A 374 -4.44 1.43 -33.18
C THR A 374 -4.22 2.82 -33.74
N VAL A 375 -3.29 3.57 -33.21
CA VAL A 375 -3.07 4.96 -33.62
C VAL A 375 -2.79 5.04 -35.11
N GLY A 376 -3.69 5.71 -35.82
CA GLY A 376 -3.55 5.99 -37.25
C GLY A 376 -2.95 7.37 -37.49
N ARG A 377 -3.64 8.40 -37.03
CA ARG A 377 -3.23 9.80 -37.18
C ARG A 377 -3.59 10.58 -35.93
N THR A 378 -2.69 11.45 -35.52
CA THR A 378 -2.93 12.45 -34.47
C THR A 378 -3.17 13.81 -35.13
N ASP A 379 -4.30 14.45 -34.78
CA ASP A 379 -4.63 15.81 -35.17
C ASP A 379 -4.42 16.74 -33.98
N TYR A 380 -3.33 17.52 -34.04
CA TYR A 380 -2.95 18.42 -32.94
C TYR A 380 -3.80 19.67 -32.83
N VAL A 381 -4.54 20.02 -33.90
CA VAL A 381 -5.40 21.22 -33.92
C VAL A 381 -6.74 20.92 -33.28
N ASN A 382 -7.31 19.75 -33.63
CA ASN A 382 -8.61 19.32 -33.13
C ASN A 382 -8.49 18.42 -31.89
N GLU A 383 -7.28 18.19 -31.37
CA GLU A 383 -6.97 17.35 -30.21
C GLU A 383 -7.57 15.94 -30.31
N THR A 384 -7.51 15.35 -31.52
CA THR A 384 -8.07 14.02 -31.80
C THR A 384 -7.04 13.03 -32.27
N VAL A 385 -7.30 11.74 -32.02
CA VAL A 385 -6.55 10.61 -32.54
C VAL A 385 -7.49 9.67 -33.29
N SER A 386 -7.22 9.39 -34.56
CA SER A 386 -7.99 8.43 -35.35
C SER A 386 -7.46 7.02 -35.18
N ASP A 387 -8.35 6.03 -35.18
CA ASP A 387 -8.00 4.63 -35.28
C ASP A 387 -7.54 4.29 -36.71
N ARG A 388 -6.44 3.54 -36.81
CA ARG A 388 -5.92 3.07 -38.09
C ARG A 388 -6.87 2.12 -38.82
N ASN A 389 -7.64 1.34 -38.06
CA ASN A 389 -8.53 0.33 -38.62
C ASN A 389 -9.95 0.89 -38.91
N SER A 390 -10.28 2.03 -38.29
CA SER A 390 -11.54 2.74 -38.52
C SER A 390 -11.31 4.23 -38.39
N TYR A 391 -11.05 4.89 -39.52
CA TYR A 391 -10.81 6.34 -39.53
C TYR A 391 -12.04 7.17 -39.04
N GLU A 392 -13.18 6.57 -38.93
CA GLU A 392 -14.39 7.19 -38.37
C GLU A 392 -14.39 7.18 -36.84
N TYR A 393 -13.60 6.28 -36.23
CA TYR A 393 -13.45 6.28 -34.76
C TYR A 393 -12.37 7.30 -34.37
N LEU A 394 -12.83 8.32 -33.69
CA LEU A 394 -11.97 9.38 -33.15
C LEU A 394 -11.97 9.31 -31.63
N LEU A 395 -10.75 9.32 -31.06
CA LEU A 395 -10.56 9.58 -29.64
C LEU A 395 -10.33 11.08 -29.49
N ASP A 396 -11.30 11.76 -28.87
CA ASP A 396 -11.31 13.21 -28.69
C ASP A 396 -10.80 13.54 -27.29
N PHE A 397 -9.73 14.32 -27.21
CA PHE A 397 -9.11 14.76 -25.96
C PHE A 397 -9.45 16.21 -25.60
N SER A 398 -10.16 16.94 -26.48
CA SER A 398 -10.50 18.34 -26.24
C SER A 398 -11.39 18.54 -25.02
N ASP A 399 -12.27 17.56 -24.74
CA ASP A 399 -13.16 17.57 -23.56
C ASP A 399 -12.58 16.77 -22.40
N ALA A 400 -11.45 16.08 -22.59
CA ALA A 400 -10.84 15.27 -21.54
C ALA A 400 -10.04 16.16 -20.59
N LEU A 401 -10.46 16.25 -19.35
CA LEU A 401 -9.70 16.92 -18.30
C LEU A 401 -8.41 16.18 -17.97
N TYR A 402 -8.42 14.85 -18.14
CA TYR A 402 -7.30 13.98 -17.80
C TYR A 402 -7.13 12.87 -18.83
N CYS A 403 -5.88 12.67 -19.26
CA CYS A 403 -5.42 11.51 -19.98
C CYS A 403 -4.31 10.86 -19.14
N ILE A 404 -4.45 9.57 -18.84
CA ILE A 404 -3.58 8.85 -17.92
C ILE A 404 -3.01 7.63 -18.66
N ASP A 405 -1.72 7.35 -18.51
CA ASP A 405 -1.11 6.14 -19.03
C ASP A 405 -1.35 4.91 -18.12
N ALA A 406 -0.80 3.77 -18.51
CA ALA A 406 -0.96 2.52 -17.77
C ALA A 406 -0.33 2.55 -16.37
N GLU A 407 0.65 3.38 -16.19
CA GLU A 407 1.42 3.56 -14.96
C GLU A 407 0.75 4.58 -14.01
N GLY A 408 -0.38 5.19 -14.43
CA GLY A 408 -1.10 6.18 -13.65
C GLY A 408 -0.53 7.60 -13.75
N SER A 409 0.44 7.81 -14.64
CA SER A 409 1.03 9.12 -14.87
C SER A 409 0.19 9.92 -15.86
N ALA A 410 0.18 11.26 -15.73
CA ALA A 410 -0.47 12.13 -16.71
C ALA A 410 0.14 11.90 -18.09
N SER A 411 -0.69 11.63 -19.07
CA SER A 411 -0.30 11.38 -20.45
C SER A 411 -0.85 12.47 -21.38
N ASP A 412 -0.12 12.73 -22.44
CA ASP A 412 -0.55 13.67 -23.50
C ASP A 412 -0.79 12.89 -24.79
N TYR A 413 -1.90 13.13 -25.46
CA TYR A 413 -2.20 12.56 -26.78
C TYR A 413 -1.09 12.83 -27.82
N LYS A 414 -0.28 13.86 -27.61
CA LYS A 414 0.88 14.19 -28.45
C LYS A 414 1.99 13.14 -28.37
N ASN A 415 2.01 12.34 -27.33
CA ASN A 415 2.99 11.26 -27.14
C ASN A 415 2.58 9.97 -27.85
N LEU A 416 1.39 9.90 -28.45
CA LEU A 416 0.89 8.71 -29.13
C LEU A 416 1.52 8.59 -30.53
N SER A 417 2.14 7.46 -30.81
CA SER A 417 2.82 7.20 -32.07
C SER A 417 2.00 6.33 -33.00
N ALA A 418 2.01 6.63 -34.30
CA ALA A 418 1.27 5.85 -35.29
C ALA A 418 1.67 4.37 -35.29
N GLY A 419 0.67 3.50 -35.28
CA GLY A 419 0.83 2.05 -35.25
C GLY A 419 0.90 1.46 -33.83
N GLU A 420 0.98 2.26 -32.79
CA GLU A 420 0.85 1.77 -31.42
C GLU A 420 -0.59 1.40 -31.11
N CYS A 421 -0.77 0.34 -30.32
CA CYS A 421 -2.08 -0.13 -29.88
C CYS A 421 -2.29 0.22 -28.41
N PHE A 422 -3.47 0.74 -28.09
CA PHE A 422 -3.89 1.07 -26.74
C PHE A 422 -5.23 0.45 -26.41
N ARG A 423 -5.34 -0.03 -25.18
CA ARG A 423 -6.61 -0.27 -24.51
C ARG A 423 -7.08 1.07 -23.95
N VAL A 424 -8.33 1.42 -24.21
CA VAL A 424 -8.90 2.72 -23.83
C VAL A 424 -10.06 2.50 -22.89
N ILE A 425 -10.01 3.10 -21.71
CA ILE A 425 -11.13 3.28 -20.81
C ILE A 425 -11.54 4.74 -20.94
N LYS A 426 -12.76 4.99 -21.38
CA LYS A 426 -13.32 6.34 -21.54
C LYS A 426 -14.57 6.47 -20.70
N SER A 427 -14.65 7.49 -19.86
CA SER A 427 -15.87 7.79 -19.11
C SER A 427 -17.00 8.29 -20.04
N ASN A 428 -18.27 8.13 -19.63
CA ASN A 428 -19.40 8.52 -20.45
C ASN A 428 -19.46 10.03 -20.72
N ASP A 429 -18.95 10.83 -19.79
CA ASP A 429 -18.83 12.29 -19.91
C ASP A 429 -17.59 12.73 -20.70
N SER A 430 -16.77 11.78 -21.15
CA SER A 430 -15.52 11.99 -21.86
C SER A 430 -14.44 12.75 -21.08
N GLN A 431 -14.63 13.02 -19.80
CA GLN A 431 -13.70 13.81 -18.99
C GLN A 431 -12.55 12.97 -18.41
N LEU A 432 -12.64 11.65 -18.44
CA LEU A 432 -11.58 10.73 -18.04
C LEU A 432 -11.27 9.79 -19.19
N ILE A 433 -10.03 9.80 -19.66
CA ILE A 433 -9.51 8.86 -20.65
C ILE A 433 -8.27 8.19 -20.05
N VAL A 434 -8.32 6.86 -19.91
CA VAL A 434 -7.18 6.05 -19.47
C VAL A 434 -6.68 5.24 -20.63
N LEU A 435 -5.40 5.39 -20.94
CA LEU A 435 -4.72 4.70 -22.03
C LEU A 435 -3.78 3.64 -21.47
N LYS A 436 -3.98 2.40 -21.86
CA LYS A 436 -3.06 1.31 -21.53
C LYS A 436 -2.43 0.77 -22.81
N LYS A 437 -1.12 0.99 -22.95
CA LYS A 437 -0.38 0.47 -24.11
C LYS A 437 -0.43 -1.06 -24.12
N VAL A 438 -0.77 -1.62 -25.27
CA VAL A 438 -0.75 -3.06 -25.48
C VAL A 438 0.65 -3.42 -25.97
N SER A 439 1.44 -4.06 -25.11
CA SER A 439 2.81 -4.49 -25.41
C SER A 439 2.87 -5.90 -25.98
N GLU A 440 1.85 -6.72 -25.78
CA GLU A 440 1.82 -8.10 -26.24
C GLU A 440 1.53 -8.16 -27.73
N LYS A 441 2.42 -8.83 -28.48
CA LYS A 441 2.23 -9.13 -29.89
C LYS A 441 2.08 -10.64 -30.05
N VAL A 442 1.00 -11.04 -30.73
CA VAL A 442 0.81 -12.44 -31.14
C VAL A 442 0.98 -12.49 -32.64
N GLU A 443 1.95 -13.24 -33.11
CA GLU A 443 2.14 -13.52 -34.52
C GLU A 443 1.51 -14.88 -34.88
N GLY A 444 0.76 -14.92 -35.95
CA GLY A 444 0.11 -16.14 -36.41
C GLY A 444 -0.44 -16.00 -37.83
N VAL A 445 -0.74 -17.11 -38.44
CA VAL A 445 -1.37 -17.15 -39.75
C VAL A 445 -2.88 -17.28 -39.59
N ILE A 446 -3.62 -16.34 -40.18
CA ILE A 446 -5.07 -16.40 -40.23
C ILE A 446 -5.46 -17.53 -41.18
N THR A 447 -5.95 -18.64 -40.65
CA THR A 447 -6.35 -19.79 -41.47
C THR A 447 -7.82 -19.72 -41.90
N ARG A 448 -8.65 -18.93 -41.19
CA ARG A 448 -10.07 -18.77 -41.53
C ARG A 448 -10.63 -17.49 -40.90
N ILE A 449 -11.36 -16.72 -41.65
CA ILE A 449 -12.25 -15.66 -41.21
C ILE A 449 -13.67 -16.21 -41.32
N ALA A 450 -14.44 -16.20 -40.26
CA ALA A 450 -15.85 -16.53 -40.26
C ALA A 450 -16.63 -15.22 -40.28
N ASP A 451 -17.60 -15.14 -41.22
CA ASP A 451 -18.55 -14.02 -41.33
C ASP A 451 -19.50 -14.01 -40.13
#